data_72ca4ba3a61ad831e97f122f0492f026
#
_entry.id   72ca4ba3a61ad831e97f122f0492f026
#
_cell.length_a   1.000
_cell.length_b   1.000
_cell.length_c   1.000
_cell.angle_alpha   90.00
_cell.angle_beta   90.00
_cell.angle_gamma   90.00
#
_symmetry.space_group_name_H-M   'P 1'
#
loop_
_entity.id
_entity.type
_entity.pdbx_description
1 polymer ?
#
loop_
_entity_poly.entity_id
_entity_poly.type
_entity_poly.pdbx_seq_one_letter_code
_entity_poly.pdbx_strand_id
1 'polypeptide(L)'
;MPAHPPIKTVAVNTWDFLRKPMIAPTGFREYDARWKYPDEINLPGMQALGLGIGTQMHEMGVPPHIAVGNDYRDYSLAIKYALMTGLSQAGITCHDIGPALSPMAYFSQFHLDLPAVAMVTASHNPNGWTGVKMGFEKPLTHGPVEMARLRDIVLAGEGIAREGGKIIEVDGVMDAYIADLVGDFKLSRPLKVVCACGNGTAAAFGPKVLEAIGAEVIPLHTELDYTFPHYNPNPEAMEMLHDMADAVKQSGADLAIGFDGDGDRCGVVDNTGDEIFADKMGVIMARDFAALYPGSTFVADVKSTGLYASDPVLKAHNCTTDYWKTGHSYMKRRVHELGALAGFEKSGHYFLSGDIGRGYDCGMRVAVEVCKLMDRNPDKSMSDLKDALQKTYTTPTLSPFCPDLEKYEALEKIIADLEVHAKEGGTLGGQKIKEIVTVNGARCQLENGGWALVRASSNTPNLVVVTESPESDAEMRAIFSDLDAIIQRQPNIGEYDQMI
;
A
#
# COMPACT_ATOMS: atom_id res chain seq x y z
N MET A 1 -27.74 -25.81 2.44
CA MET A 1 -28.15 -25.14 3.69
C MET A 1 -27.18 -24.00 3.92
N PRO A 2 -27.63 -22.82 4.33
CA PRO A 2 -26.72 -21.74 4.68
C PRO A 2 -25.78 -22.17 5.81
N ALA A 3 -24.55 -21.67 5.81
CA ALA A 3 -23.61 -21.90 6.89
C ALA A 3 -24.15 -21.27 8.18
N HIS A 4 -23.78 -21.82 9.33
CA HIS A 4 -24.10 -21.17 10.60
C HIS A 4 -23.30 -19.88 10.72
N PRO A 5 -23.90 -18.80 11.24
CA PRO A 5 -23.19 -17.54 11.43
C PRO A 5 -22.00 -17.74 12.36
N PRO A 6 -20.84 -17.09 12.07
CA PRO A 6 -19.66 -17.18 12.93
C PRO A 6 -19.92 -16.52 14.29
N ILE A 7 -19.27 -17.05 15.31
CA ILE A 7 -19.25 -16.46 16.65
C ILE A 7 -18.13 -15.41 16.77
N LYS A 8 -18.33 -14.41 17.66
CA LYS A 8 -17.36 -13.31 17.80
C LYS A 8 -16.05 -13.73 18.48
N THR A 9 -16.16 -14.56 19.51
CA THR A 9 -14.99 -15.04 20.26
C THR A 9 -15.26 -16.43 20.82
N VAL A 10 -14.21 -17.22 20.95
CA VAL A 10 -14.15 -18.49 21.66
C VAL A 10 -12.75 -18.69 22.23
N ALA A 11 -12.61 -19.31 23.38
CA ALA A 11 -11.32 -19.52 24.00
C ALA A 11 -10.40 -20.37 23.10
N VAL A 12 -9.20 -19.87 22.84
CA VAL A 12 -8.18 -20.55 22.02
C VAL A 12 -7.84 -21.91 22.62
N ASN A 13 -7.51 -22.90 21.77
CA ASN A 13 -7.19 -24.28 22.15
C ASN A 13 -8.30 -25.05 22.87
N THR A 14 -9.56 -24.65 22.73
CA THR A 14 -10.73 -25.41 23.16
C THR A 14 -11.33 -26.23 22.01
N TRP A 15 -12.15 -27.22 22.36
CA TRP A 15 -12.88 -27.98 21.35
C TRP A 15 -13.84 -27.13 20.51
N ASP A 16 -14.40 -26.09 21.12
CA ASP A 16 -15.26 -25.12 20.40
C ASP A 16 -14.44 -24.27 19.42
N PHE A 17 -13.22 -23.87 19.78
CA PHE A 17 -12.29 -23.16 18.88
C PHE A 17 -11.96 -23.98 17.62
N LEU A 18 -11.83 -25.29 17.76
CA LEU A 18 -11.51 -26.17 16.63
C LEU A 18 -12.70 -26.42 15.68
N ARG A 19 -13.95 -26.22 16.14
CA ARG A 19 -15.15 -26.63 15.41
C ARG A 19 -16.05 -25.48 14.98
N LYS A 20 -16.11 -24.41 15.74
CA LYS A 20 -17.04 -23.30 15.50
C LYS A 20 -16.32 -22.20 14.72
N PRO A 21 -16.93 -21.71 13.63
CA PRO A 21 -16.37 -20.53 12.95
C PRO A 21 -16.33 -19.33 13.89
N MET A 22 -15.15 -18.71 14.02
CA MET A 22 -14.95 -17.49 14.80
C MET A 22 -14.37 -16.42 13.90
N ILE A 23 -15.07 -15.30 13.79
CA ILE A 23 -14.63 -14.11 13.03
C ILE A 23 -15.05 -12.87 13.79
N ALA A 24 -14.08 -12.02 14.17
CA ALA A 24 -14.39 -10.70 14.71
C ALA A 24 -14.85 -9.77 13.56
N PRO A 25 -16.00 -9.07 13.72
CA PRO A 25 -16.48 -8.14 12.69
C PRO A 25 -15.51 -7.01 12.35
N THR A 26 -14.67 -6.64 13.31
CA THR A 26 -13.66 -5.57 13.21
C THR A 26 -12.57 -5.84 12.16
N GLY A 27 -12.37 -7.09 11.75
CA GLY A 27 -11.37 -7.43 10.74
C GLY A 27 -11.79 -7.15 9.30
N PHE A 28 -13.07 -6.90 9.03
CA PHE A 28 -13.50 -6.42 7.71
C PHE A 28 -13.20 -4.93 7.60
N ARG A 29 -12.13 -4.58 6.87
CA ARG A 29 -11.70 -3.19 6.67
C ARG A 29 -12.32 -2.60 5.41
N GLU A 30 -11.95 -1.38 5.03
CA GLU A 30 -12.54 -0.68 3.88
C GLU A 30 -12.33 -1.40 2.53
N TYR A 31 -11.19 -2.09 2.37
CA TYR A 31 -10.82 -2.70 1.08
C TYR A 31 -10.03 -4.00 1.20
N ASP A 32 -9.75 -4.46 2.41
CA ASP A 32 -9.14 -5.76 2.71
C ASP A 32 -9.71 -6.34 4.02
N ALA A 33 -9.20 -7.49 4.41
CA ALA A 33 -9.60 -8.12 5.67
C ALA A 33 -8.37 -8.40 6.52
N ARG A 34 -8.41 -8.07 7.83
CA ARG A 34 -7.29 -8.24 8.76
C ARG A 34 -7.74 -8.57 10.17
N TRP A 35 -7.15 -9.60 10.76
CA TRP A 35 -7.41 -10.09 12.11
C TRP A 35 -6.14 -10.44 12.84
N LYS A 36 -6.19 -10.36 14.16
CA LYS A 36 -5.23 -11.05 15.02
C LYS A 36 -5.55 -12.55 15.02
N TYR A 37 -4.56 -13.35 14.66
CA TYR A 37 -4.65 -14.80 14.67
C TYR A 37 -3.84 -15.37 15.84
N PRO A 38 -4.41 -16.26 16.67
CA PRO A 38 -5.71 -16.91 16.54
C PRO A 38 -6.87 -16.21 17.31
N ASP A 39 -6.69 -15.00 17.84
CA ASP A 39 -7.61 -14.38 18.81
C ASP A 39 -8.89 -13.82 18.21
N GLU A 40 -8.85 -13.36 16.96
CA GLU A 40 -9.99 -12.70 16.28
C GLU A 40 -10.56 -13.53 15.12
N ILE A 41 -9.80 -14.51 14.63
CA ILE A 41 -10.23 -15.46 13.60
C ILE A 41 -9.57 -16.81 13.83
N ASN A 42 -10.29 -17.90 13.56
CA ASN A 42 -9.77 -19.26 13.56
C ASN A 42 -9.87 -19.91 12.16
N LEU A 43 -9.33 -21.12 11.98
CA LEU A 43 -9.39 -21.82 10.69
C LEU A 43 -10.83 -22.07 10.21
N PRO A 44 -11.79 -22.52 11.06
CA PRO A 44 -13.19 -22.60 10.64
C PRO A 44 -13.78 -21.25 10.24
N GLY A 45 -13.37 -20.14 10.88
CA GLY A 45 -13.76 -18.79 10.50
C GLY A 45 -13.20 -18.40 9.14
N MET A 46 -11.94 -18.72 8.86
CA MET A 46 -11.32 -18.48 7.55
C MET A 46 -12.00 -19.32 6.45
N GLN A 47 -12.42 -20.55 6.76
CA GLN A 47 -13.24 -21.36 5.85
C GLN A 47 -14.60 -20.70 5.58
N ALA A 48 -15.25 -20.14 6.60
CA ALA A 48 -16.51 -19.39 6.43
C ALA A 48 -16.30 -18.14 5.57
N LEU A 49 -15.17 -17.44 5.72
CA LEU A 49 -14.79 -16.32 4.85
C LEU A 49 -14.65 -16.79 3.40
N GLY A 50 -13.96 -17.89 3.14
CA GLY A 50 -13.81 -18.46 1.79
C GLY A 50 -15.14 -18.81 1.15
N LEU A 51 -16.07 -19.42 1.92
CA LEU A 51 -17.43 -19.69 1.45
C LEU A 51 -18.19 -18.39 1.12
N GLY A 52 -17.99 -17.34 1.93
CA GLY A 52 -18.58 -16.00 1.69
C GLY A 52 -18.02 -15.36 0.43
N ILE A 53 -16.70 -15.39 0.22
CA ILE A 53 -16.04 -14.88 -1.00
C ILE A 53 -16.58 -15.60 -2.25
N GLY A 54 -16.66 -16.94 -2.23
CA GLY A 54 -17.19 -17.68 -3.36
C GLY A 54 -18.68 -17.40 -3.60
N THR A 55 -19.47 -17.17 -2.56
CA THR A 55 -20.87 -16.75 -2.67
C THR A 55 -20.97 -15.38 -3.32
N GLN A 56 -20.15 -14.42 -2.90
CA GLN A 56 -20.10 -13.08 -3.49
C GLN A 56 -19.67 -13.10 -4.96
N MET A 57 -18.69 -13.95 -5.33
CA MET A 57 -18.31 -14.16 -6.74
C MET A 57 -19.51 -14.56 -7.59
N HIS A 58 -20.33 -15.49 -7.12
CA HIS A 58 -21.56 -15.89 -7.81
C HIS A 58 -22.62 -14.78 -7.88
N GLU A 59 -22.80 -14.01 -6.80
CA GLU A 59 -23.72 -12.85 -6.80
C GLU A 59 -23.33 -11.81 -7.83
N MET A 60 -22.03 -11.58 -8.01
CA MET A 60 -21.48 -10.62 -8.96
C MET A 60 -21.31 -11.19 -10.39
N GLY A 61 -21.67 -12.45 -10.61
CA GLY A 61 -21.53 -13.10 -11.92
C GLY A 61 -20.09 -13.35 -12.36
N VAL A 62 -19.15 -13.39 -11.41
CA VAL A 62 -17.73 -13.66 -11.67
C VAL A 62 -17.55 -15.14 -11.99
N PRO A 63 -16.84 -15.51 -13.06
CA PRO A 63 -16.55 -16.93 -13.36
C PRO A 63 -15.90 -17.63 -12.16
N PRO A 64 -16.22 -18.91 -11.88
CA PRO A 64 -15.87 -19.60 -10.63
C PRO A 64 -14.40 -20.08 -10.60
N HIS A 65 -13.46 -19.18 -10.86
CA HIS A 65 -12.02 -19.42 -10.84
C HIS A 65 -11.31 -18.29 -10.08
N ILE A 66 -10.39 -18.65 -9.17
CA ILE A 66 -9.64 -17.71 -8.36
C ILE A 66 -8.19 -18.15 -8.17
N ALA A 67 -7.22 -17.25 -8.31
CA ALA A 67 -5.85 -17.49 -7.86
C ALA A 67 -5.76 -17.30 -6.35
N VAL A 68 -5.03 -18.17 -5.65
CA VAL A 68 -4.85 -18.07 -4.19
C VAL A 68 -3.38 -18.26 -3.83
N GLY A 69 -2.80 -17.25 -3.16
CA GLY A 69 -1.43 -17.28 -2.65
C GLY A 69 -1.37 -17.00 -1.15
N ASN A 70 -0.19 -17.16 -0.57
CA ASN A 70 0.07 -16.82 0.84
C ASN A 70 1.48 -16.24 1.04
N ASP A 71 1.62 -15.35 2.03
CA ASP A 71 2.93 -14.88 2.50
C ASP A 71 3.68 -15.95 3.32
N TYR A 72 4.90 -15.63 3.76
CA TYR A 72 5.80 -16.59 4.41
C TYR A 72 5.58 -16.74 5.92
N ARG A 73 4.53 -16.20 6.52
CA ARG A 73 4.23 -16.47 7.94
C ARG A 73 3.90 -17.94 8.14
N ASP A 74 4.37 -18.54 9.24
CA ASP A 74 4.25 -20.00 9.47
C ASP A 74 2.80 -20.51 9.50
N TYR A 75 1.87 -19.68 9.95
CA TYR A 75 0.44 -19.99 9.97
C TYR A 75 -0.30 -19.70 8.65
N SER A 76 0.31 -18.94 7.72
CA SER A 76 -0.36 -18.48 6.48
C SER A 76 -0.75 -19.66 5.57
N LEU A 77 0.04 -20.72 5.54
CA LEU A 77 -0.28 -21.92 4.76
C LEU A 77 -1.57 -22.60 5.27
N ALA A 78 -1.70 -22.78 6.58
CA ALA A 78 -2.92 -23.38 7.17
C ALA A 78 -4.15 -22.51 6.92
N ILE A 79 -4.00 -21.19 7.02
CA ILE A 79 -5.04 -20.19 6.74
C ILE A 79 -5.45 -20.23 5.27
N LYS A 80 -4.49 -20.31 4.32
CA LYS A 80 -4.78 -20.45 2.89
C LYS A 80 -5.59 -21.70 2.61
N TYR A 81 -5.21 -22.86 3.17
CA TYR A 81 -5.98 -24.09 2.97
C TYR A 81 -7.39 -24.00 3.55
N ALA A 82 -7.58 -23.37 4.70
CA ALA A 82 -8.91 -23.11 5.24
C ALA A 82 -9.75 -22.22 4.31
N LEU A 83 -9.15 -21.13 3.79
CA LEU A 83 -9.79 -20.24 2.82
C LEU A 83 -10.21 -20.98 1.55
N MET A 84 -9.28 -21.75 0.95
CA MET A 84 -9.54 -22.53 -0.27
C MET A 84 -10.59 -23.61 -0.05
N THR A 85 -10.64 -24.21 1.13
CA THR A 85 -11.70 -25.17 1.48
C THR A 85 -13.06 -24.52 1.40
N GLY A 86 -13.22 -23.31 1.95
CA GLY A 86 -14.46 -22.54 1.88
C GLY A 86 -14.83 -22.12 0.45
N LEU A 87 -13.86 -21.63 -0.31
CA LEU A 87 -14.03 -21.30 -1.74
C LEU A 87 -14.48 -22.52 -2.55
N SER A 88 -13.82 -23.68 -2.35
CA SER A 88 -14.18 -24.94 -3.01
C SER A 88 -15.59 -25.40 -2.62
N GLN A 89 -16.00 -25.21 -1.37
CA GLN A 89 -17.38 -25.48 -0.94
C GLN A 89 -18.41 -24.59 -1.64
N ALA A 90 -18.02 -23.36 -2.04
CA ALA A 90 -18.87 -22.49 -2.85
C ALA A 90 -18.88 -22.86 -4.34
N GLY A 91 -18.23 -23.93 -4.76
CA GLY A 91 -18.12 -24.34 -6.16
C GLY A 91 -17.03 -23.62 -6.95
N ILE A 92 -16.09 -22.96 -6.28
CA ILE A 92 -15.01 -22.20 -6.91
C ILE A 92 -13.79 -23.11 -7.15
N THR A 93 -13.19 -23.03 -8.33
CA THR A 93 -11.89 -23.62 -8.62
C THR A 93 -10.78 -22.70 -8.13
N CYS A 94 -10.07 -23.13 -7.10
CA CYS A 94 -8.90 -22.44 -6.56
C CYS A 94 -7.65 -22.85 -7.30
N HIS A 95 -6.93 -21.89 -7.87
CA HIS A 95 -5.60 -22.09 -8.44
C HIS A 95 -4.57 -21.69 -7.38
N ASP A 96 -4.02 -22.69 -6.68
CA ASP A 96 -3.01 -22.48 -5.64
C ASP A 96 -1.66 -22.16 -6.29
N ILE A 97 -1.23 -20.91 -6.15
CA ILE A 97 0.04 -20.41 -6.69
C ILE A 97 1.21 -20.52 -5.70
N GLY A 98 0.98 -21.15 -4.54
CA GLY A 98 2.00 -21.34 -3.50
C GLY A 98 2.32 -20.07 -2.71
N PRO A 99 3.52 -20.03 -2.07
CA PRO A 99 4.04 -18.83 -1.43
C PRO A 99 4.24 -17.71 -2.45
N ALA A 100 3.71 -16.53 -2.14
CA ALA A 100 3.63 -15.43 -3.09
C ALA A 100 3.82 -14.08 -2.41
N LEU A 101 4.20 -13.08 -3.21
CA LEU A 101 4.00 -11.67 -2.91
C LEU A 101 2.57 -11.23 -3.31
N SER A 102 2.04 -10.19 -2.69
CA SER A 102 0.77 -9.59 -3.14
C SER A 102 0.79 -9.23 -4.64
N PRO A 103 1.83 -8.54 -5.16
CA PRO A 103 1.92 -8.28 -6.61
C PRO A 103 2.05 -9.53 -7.47
N MET A 104 2.69 -10.62 -7.00
CA MET A 104 2.71 -11.88 -7.74
C MET A 104 1.31 -12.50 -7.79
N ALA A 105 0.54 -12.40 -6.72
CA ALA A 105 -0.85 -12.88 -6.74
C ALA A 105 -1.69 -12.08 -7.74
N TYR A 106 -1.55 -10.75 -7.80
CA TYR A 106 -2.21 -9.93 -8.84
C TYR A 106 -1.73 -10.27 -10.24
N PHE A 107 -0.41 -10.48 -10.43
CA PHE A 107 0.16 -10.92 -11.71
C PHE A 107 -0.45 -12.24 -12.18
N SER A 108 -0.73 -13.18 -11.28
CA SER A 108 -1.28 -14.49 -11.64
C SER A 108 -2.64 -14.40 -12.34
N GLN A 109 -3.46 -13.35 -12.05
CA GLN A 109 -4.71 -13.12 -12.79
C GLN A 109 -4.44 -12.88 -14.29
N PHE A 110 -3.37 -12.14 -14.62
CA PHE A 110 -3.00 -11.88 -16.01
C PHE A 110 -2.35 -13.09 -16.67
N HIS A 111 -1.43 -13.73 -15.95
CA HIS A 111 -0.66 -14.86 -16.48
C HIS A 111 -1.51 -16.10 -16.73
N LEU A 112 -2.44 -16.39 -15.84
CA LEU A 112 -3.32 -17.57 -15.91
C LEU A 112 -4.71 -17.24 -16.50
N ASP A 113 -4.93 -15.99 -16.90
CA ASP A 113 -6.23 -15.46 -17.35
C ASP A 113 -7.39 -15.75 -16.38
N LEU A 114 -7.17 -15.48 -15.10
CA LEU A 114 -8.17 -15.71 -14.04
C LEU A 114 -8.92 -14.41 -13.70
N PRO A 115 -10.24 -14.51 -13.43
CA PRO A 115 -11.06 -13.34 -13.10
C PRO A 115 -10.84 -12.79 -11.69
N ALA A 116 -10.39 -13.64 -10.75
CA ALA A 116 -10.31 -13.32 -9.34
C ALA A 116 -8.99 -13.73 -8.69
N VAL A 117 -8.66 -13.06 -7.59
CA VAL A 117 -7.48 -13.33 -6.76
C VAL A 117 -7.81 -13.18 -5.28
N ALA A 118 -7.19 -14.01 -4.45
CA ALA A 118 -7.13 -13.85 -3.01
C ALA A 118 -5.70 -14.11 -2.52
N MET A 119 -5.15 -13.18 -1.76
CA MET A 119 -3.81 -13.27 -1.18
C MET A 119 -3.90 -13.28 0.34
N VAL A 120 -3.49 -14.38 0.96
CA VAL A 120 -3.41 -14.51 2.41
C VAL A 120 -2.13 -13.83 2.88
N THR A 121 -2.28 -12.68 3.54
CA THR A 121 -1.16 -11.89 4.05
C THR A 121 -1.61 -10.93 5.14
N ALA A 122 -0.68 -10.54 5.99
CA ALA A 122 -0.86 -9.41 6.91
C ALA A 122 -0.02 -8.18 6.49
N SER A 123 0.56 -8.17 5.26
CA SER A 123 1.40 -7.09 4.74
C SER A 123 2.55 -6.77 5.73
N HIS A 124 2.72 -5.50 6.09
CA HIS A 124 3.72 -5.02 7.06
C HIS A 124 3.30 -5.16 8.54
N ASN A 125 2.18 -5.80 8.86
CA ASN A 125 1.78 -6.01 10.26
C ASN A 125 2.73 -6.97 10.96
N PRO A 126 2.93 -6.83 12.29
CA PRO A 126 3.73 -7.77 13.08
C PRO A 126 3.16 -9.19 13.01
N ASN A 127 3.95 -10.17 13.48
CA ASN A 127 3.47 -11.53 13.69
C ASN A 127 2.25 -11.57 14.61
N GLY A 128 1.41 -12.60 14.43
CA GLY A 128 0.11 -12.70 15.09
C GLY A 128 -1.02 -11.99 14.31
N TRP A 129 -0.74 -11.40 13.16
CA TRP A 129 -1.76 -10.87 12.25
C TRP A 129 -1.89 -11.73 11.00
N THR A 130 -3.10 -11.83 10.48
CA THR A 130 -3.43 -12.40 9.18
C THR A 130 -4.49 -11.56 8.48
N GLY A 131 -4.69 -11.82 7.21
CA GLY A 131 -5.72 -11.15 6.42
C GLY A 131 -5.85 -11.73 5.03
N VAL A 132 -6.72 -11.13 4.25
CA VAL A 132 -6.90 -11.48 2.84
C VAL A 132 -7.07 -10.20 2.03
N LYS A 133 -6.19 -10.00 1.06
CA LYS A 133 -6.37 -9.04 -0.04
C LYS A 133 -7.07 -9.77 -1.19
N MET A 134 -8.09 -9.19 -1.78
CA MET A 134 -8.88 -9.85 -2.81
C MET A 134 -9.39 -8.90 -3.88
N GLY A 135 -9.66 -9.43 -5.07
CA GLY A 135 -10.22 -8.68 -6.17
C GLY A 135 -10.84 -9.60 -7.23
N PHE A 136 -11.88 -9.12 -7.91
CA PHE A 136 -12.63 -9.87 -8.92
C PHE A 136 -12.58 -9.21 -10.31
N GLU A 137 -11.67 -8.26 -10.47
CA GLU A 137 -11.43 -7.54 -11.72
C GLU A 137 -9.95 -7.14 -11.80
N LYS A 138 -9.31 -7.36 -12.94
CA LYS A 138 -7.89 -6.98 -13.18
C LYS A 138 -7.77 -5.48 -13.44
N PRO A 139 -6.89 -4.74 -12.81
CA PRO A 139 -5.98 -5.07 -11.69
C PRO A 139 -6.59 -4.74 -10.31
N LEU A 140 -7.88 -4.51 -10.20
CA LEU A 140 -8.57 -3.91 -9.07
C LEU A 140 -8.72 -4.88 -7.90
N THR A 141 -8.70 -4.34 -6.70
CA THR A 141 -9.06 -5.04 -5.46
C THR A 141 -10.39 -4.51 -4.92
N HIS A 142 -10.99 -5.24 -3.98
CA HIS A 142 -12.22 -4.83 -3.33
C HIS A 142 -12.13 -3.39 -2.81
N GLY A 143 -13.27 -2.71 -2.89
CA GLY A 143 -13.51 -1.43 -2.23
C GLY A 143 -14.52 -1.58 -1.10
N PRO A 144 -14.96 -0.45 -0.48
CA PRO A 144 -15.86 -0.47 0.67
C PRO A 144 -17.20 -1.17 0.42
N VAL A 145 -17.73 -1.09 -0.78
CA VAL A 145 -19.04 -1.69 -1.14
C VAL A 145 -18.92 -3.21 -1.16
N GLU A 146 -17.91 -3.72 -1.84
CA GLU A 146 -17.65 -5.16 -1.94
C GLU A 146 -17.29 -5.74 -0.56
N MET A 147 -16.49 -5.04 0.24
CA MET A 147 -16.13 -5.48 1.59
C MET A 147 -17.31 -5.46 2.55
N ALA A 148 -18.19 -4.45 2.48
CA ALA A 148 -19.41 -4.41 3.28
C ALA A 148 -20.33 -5.59 2.93
N ARG A 149 -20.55 -5.89 1.63
CA ARG A 149 -21.36 -7.03 1.22
C ARG A 149 -20.76 -8.36 1.69
N LEU A 150 -19.45 -8.54 1.53
CA LEU A 150 -18.75 -9.74 2.00
C LEU A 150 -18.92 -9.94 3.52
N ARG A 151 -18.71 -8.87 4.29
CA ARG A 151 -18.95 -8.88 5.75
C ARG A 151 -20.36 -9.36 6.07
N ASP A 152 -21.36 -8.81 5.40
CA ASP A 152 -22.76 -9.11 5.66
C ASP A 152 -23.09 -10.58 5.32
N ILE A 153 -22.63 -11.09 4.18
CA ILE A 153 -22.74 -12.52 3.81
C ILE A 153 -22.13 -13.42 4.90
N VAL A 154 -20.90 -13.12 5.32
CA VAL A 154 -20.17 -13.97 6.26
C VAL A 154 -20.79 -13.92 7.65
N LEU A 155 -21.05 -12.72 8.19
CA LEU A 155 -21.55 -12.56 9.55
C LEU A 155 -23.00 -13.02 9.72
N ALA A 156 -23.81 -12.94 8.68
CA ALA A 156 -25.16 -13.49 8.69
C ALA A 156 -25.22 -15.02 8.45
N GLY A 157 -24.08 -15.64 8.05
CA GLY A 157 -24.04 -17.04 7.68
C GLY A 157 -24.79 -17.34 6.38
N GLU A 158 -24.83 -16.39 5.44
CA GLU A 158 -25.52 -16.51 4.14
C GLU A 158 -24.66 -17.21 3.07
N GLY A 159 -23.48 -17.72 3.43
CA GLY A 159 -22.63 -18.48 2.52
C GLY A 159 -23.35 -19.71 1.96
N ILE A 160 -23.27 -19.91 0.63
CA ILE A 160 -24.01 -20.93 -0.10
C ILE A 160 -23.02 -21.97 -0.66
N ALA A 161 -23.16 -23.22 -0.21
CA ALA A 161 -22.42 -24.34 -0.76
C ALA A 161 -22.98 -24.74 -2.15
N ARG A 162 -22.05 -25.04 -3.08
CA ARG A 162 -22.32 -25.46 -4.46
C ARG A 162 -21.35 -26.56 -4.85
N GLU A 163 -21.76 -27.39 -5.79
CA GLU A 163 -20.89 -28.42 -6.38
C GLU A 163 -19.90 -27.81 -7.38
N GLY A 164 -18.87 -28.57 -7.73
CA GLY A 164 -17.91 -28.26 -8.80
C GLY A 164 -16.61 -27.62 -8.35
N GLY A 165 -16.49 -27.24 -7.08
CA GLY A 165 -15.24 -26.64 -6.56
C GLY A 165 -14.06 -27.61 -6.56
N LYS A 166 -12.86 -27.04 -6.82
CA LYS A 166 -11.60 -27.80 -6.91
C LYS A 166 -10.46 -26.97 -6.35
N ILE A 167 -9.38 -27.63 -5.97
CA ILE A 167 -8.09 -27.01 -5.68
C ILE A 167 -7.09 -27.61 -6.66
N ILE A 168 -6.38 -26.73 -7.40
CA ILE A 168 -5.41 -27.07 -8.43
C ILE A 168 -4.12 -26.37 -8.07
N GLU A 169 -3.04 -27.12 -7.86
CA GLU A 169 -1.70 -26.54 -7.69
C GLU A 169 -1.19 -26.02 -9.04
N VAL A 170 -0.57 -24.85 -9.03
CA VAL A 170 -0.04 -24.17 -10.21
C VAL A 170 1.43 -23.85 -9.99
N ASP A 171 2.30 -24.52 -10.72
CA ASP A 171 3.74 -24.31 -10.69
C ASP A 171 4.20 -23.19 -11.65
N GLY A 172 5.41 -22.66 -11.42
CA GLY A 172 6.09 -21.76 -12.33
C GLY A 172 5.63 -20.31 -12.32
N VAL A 173 4.66 -19.94 -11.48
CA VAL A 173 4.14 -18.55 -11.42
C VAL A 173 5.22 -17.57 -10.93
N MET A 174 6.08 -17.99 -9.99
CA MET A 174 7.21 -17.17 -9.52
C MET A 174 8.18 -16.84 -10.67
N ASP A 175 8.59 -17.85 -11.43
CA ASP A 175 9.53 -17.64 -12.53
C ASP A 175 8.92 -16.79 -13.64
N ALA A 176 7.65 -17.00 -13.95
CA ALA A 176 6.92 -16.17 -14.91
C ALA A 176 6.79 -14.72 -14.43
N TYR A 177 6.55 -14.49 -13.13
CA TYR A 177 6.48 -13.16 -12.53
C TYR A 177 7.83 -12.44 -12.60
N ILE A 178 8.94 -13.12 -12.24
CA ILE A 178 10.29 -12.55 -12.33
C ILE A 178 10.62 -12.21 -13.80
N ALA A 179 10.28 -13.09 -14.73
CA ALA A 179 10.48 -12.86 -16.16
C ALA A 179 9.67 -11.63 -16.66
N ASP A 180 8.42 -11.47 -16.21
CA ASP A 180 7.60 -10.29 -16.55
C ASP A 180 8.19 -9.00 -15.98
N LEU A 181 8.72 -9.02 -14.75
CA LEU A 181 9.36 -7.87 -14.13
C LEU A 181 10.60 -7.40 -14.87
N VAL A 182 11.45 -8.33 -15.27
CA VAL A 182 12.75 -8.08 -15.90
C VAL A 182 12.62 -7.80 -17.39
N GLY A 183 11.75 -8.54 -18.09
CA GLY A 183 11.68 -8.51 -19.56
C GLY A 183 13.04 -8.74 -20.19
N ASP A 184 13.36 -7.99 -21.23
CA ASP A 184 14.66 -8.01 -21.91
C ASP A 184 15.68 -7.02 -21.30
N PHE A 185 15.33 -6.31 -20.24
CA PHE A 185 16.19 -5.30 -19.66
C PHE A 185 17.40 -5.90 -18.95
N LYS A 186 18.57 -5.32 -19.22
CA LYS A 186 19.83 -5.54 -18.50
C LYS A 186 20.51 -4.21 -18.27
N LEU A 187 21.08 -4.04 -17.10
CA LEU A 187 21.91 -2.88 -16.80
C LEU A 187 23.07 -2.75 -17.80
N SER A 188 23.29 -1.56 -18.31
CA SER A 188 24.39 -1.24 -19.23
C SER A 188 25.73 -1.04 -18.51
N ARG A 189 25.68 -0.81 -17.19
CA ARG A 189 26.83 -0.60 -16.31
C ARG A 189 26.66 -1.32 -14.97
N PRO A 190 27.73 -1.59 -14.22
CA PRO A 190 27.60 -2.11 -12.86
C PRO A 190 26.80 -1.13 -11.99
N LEU A 191 25.84 -1.68 -11.23
CA LEU A 191 25.10 -0.97 -10.20
C LEU A 191 25.08 -1.86 -8.95
N LYS A 192 25.63 -1.35 -7.85
CA LYS A 192 25.66 -2.05 -6.57
C LYS A 192 24.47 -1.65 -5.72
N VAL A 193 23.62 -2.61 -5.39
CA VAL A 193 22.33 -2.38 -4.74
C VAL A 193 22.23 -3.20 -3.45
N VAL A 194 22.02 -2.53 -2.31
CA VAL A 194 21.60 -3.21 -1.08
C VAL A 194 20.15 -3.63 -1.27
N CYS A 195 19.86 -4.92 -1.11
CA CYS A 195 18.51 -5.49 -1.17
C CYS A 195 18.07 -5.84 0.24
N ALA A 196 17.16 -5.03 0.83
CA ALA A 196 16.68 -5.19 2.19
C ALA A 196 15.29 -5.83 2.19
N CYS A 197 15.16 -7.00 2.83
CA CYS A 197 13.89 -7.77 2.84
C CYS A 197 13.31 -8.00 4.25
N GLY A 198 14.05 -7.60 5.31
CA GLY A 198 13.60 -7.78 6.70
C GLY A 198 13.13 -9.21 7.02
N ASN A 199 13.74 -10.22 6.38
CA ASN A 199 13.39 -11.64 6.50
C ASN A 199 11.95 -12.00 6.02
N GLY A 200 11.23 -11.06 5.38
CA GLY A 200 9.87 -11.27 4.87
C GLY A 200 9.83 -12.05 3.55
N THR A 201 8.64 -12.21 3.00
CA THR A 201 8.41 -12.97 1.74
C THR A 201 9.23 -12.43 0.57
N ALA A 202 9.52 -11.12 0.56
CA ALA A 202 10.35 -10.45 -0.43
C ALA A 202 11.77 -11.05 -0.55
N ALA A 203 12.30 -11.70 0.49
CA ALA A 203 13.59 -12.36 0.51
C ALA A 203 13.74 -13.47 -0.56
N ALA A 204 12.62 -14.12 -0.92
CA ALA A 204 12.62 -15.13 -1.98
C ALA A 204 12.65 -14.55 -3.39
N PHE A 205 12.41 -13.25 -3.55
CA PHE A 205 12.19 -12.56 -4.84
C PHE A 205 13.22 -11.47 -5.10
N GLY A 206 13.41 -10.54 -4.17
CA GLY A 206 14.19 -9.32 -4.35
C GLY A 206 15.59 -9.55 -4.91
N PRO A 207 16.43 -10.40 -4.27
CA PRO A 207 17.75 -10.70 -4.81
C PRO A 207 17.71 -11.24 -6.24
N LYS A 208 16.81 -12.20 -6.52
CA LYS A 208 16.67 -12.81 -7.85
C LYS A 208 16.28 -11.80 -8.93
N VAL A 209 15.36 -10.89 -8.62
CA VAL A 209 14.92 -9.83 -9.56
C VAL A 209 16.08 -8.88 -9.88
N LEU A 210 16.81 -8.43 -8.86
CA LEU A 210 17.96 -7.51 -9.04
C LEU A 210 19.15 -8.17 -9.73
N GLU A 211 19.48 -9.41 -9.37
CA GLU A 211 20.51 -10.20 -10.07
C GLU A 211 20.11 -10.45 -11.54
N ALA A 212 18.84 -10.73 -11.80
CA ALA A 212 18.35 -10.98 -13.14
C ALA A 212 18.48 -9.78 -14.07
N ILE A 213 18.48 -8.55 -13.58
CA ILE A 213 18.78 -7.33 -14.38
C ILE A 213 20.26 -7.02 -14.44
N GLY A 214 21.12 -7.75 -13.74
CA GLY A 214 22.59 -7.59 -13.74
C GLY A 214 23.14 -6.68 -12.65
N ALA A 215 22.38 -6.41 -11.58
CA ALA A 215 22.87 -5.67 -10.42
C ALA A 215 23.84 -6.51 -9.57
N GLU A 216 24.82 -5.86 -8.94
CA GLU A 216 25.62 -6.42 -7.85
C GLU A 216 24.80 -6.29 -6.56
N VAL A 217 24.22 -7.40 -6.09
CA VAL A 217 23.32 -7.40 -4.94
C VAL A 217 24.10 -7.57 -3.64
N ILE A 218 23.90 -6.63 -2.71
CA ILE A 218 24.32 -6.74 -1.31
C ILE A 218 23.10 -7.17 -0.50
N PRO A 219 23.05 -8.42 -0.02
CA PRO A 219 21.90 -8.92 0.70
C PRO A 219 21.83 -8.32 2.11
N LEU A 220 20.64 -7.85 2.52
CA LEU A 220 20.35 -7.38 3.87
C LEU A 220 19.08 -8.06 4.37
N HIS A 221 19.22 -8.99 5.32
CA HIS A 221 18.12 -9.82 5.86
C HIS A 221 17.28 -10.50 4.78
N THR A 222 17.96 -11.16 3.82
CA THR A 222 17.36 -11.85 2.67
C THR A 222 17.14 -13.35 2.90
N GLU A 223 17.31 -13.84 4.10
CA GLU A 223 16.91 -15.19 4.50
C GLU A 223 15.45 -15.15 4.99
N LEU A 224 14.67 -16.14 4.55
CA LEU A 224 13.27 -16.25 4.99
C LEU A 224 13.22 -16.67 6.46
N ASP A 225 12.74 -15.78 7.32
CA ASP A 225 12.48 -16.05 8.72
C ASP A 225 11.23 -15.28 9.18
N TYR A 226 10.12 -16.03 9.33
CA TYR A 226 8.83 -15.45 9.68
C TYR A 226 8.81 -14.83 11.10
N THR A 227 9.82 -15.07 11.92
CA THR A 227 9.93 -14.44 13.25
C THR A 227 10.35 -12.98 13.19
N PHE A 228 10.84 -12.52 12.01
CA PHE A 228 11.36 -11.17 11.79
C PHE A 228 12.39 -10.76 12.85
N PRO A 229 13.53 -11.48 12.96
CA PRO A 229 14.46 -11.36 14.10
C PRO A 229 15.15 -10.00 14.21
N HIS A 230 15.18 -9.22 13.14
CA HIS A 230 15.82 -7.90 13.12
C HIS A 230 14.81 -6.78 13.34
N TYR A 231 13.78 -6.73 12.50
CA TYR A 231 12.65 -5.78 12.57
C TYR A 231 11.50 -6.29 11.71
N ASN A 232 10.32 -5.75 11.97
CA ASN A 232 9.18 -6.02 11.09
C ASN A 232 9.40 -5.32 9.73
N PRO A 233 9.39 -6.06 8.59
CA PRO A 233 9.71 -5.48 7.28
C PRO A 233 8.68 -4.41 6.88
N ASN A 234 9.09 -3.15 6.98
CA ASN A 234 8.30 -1.98 6.61
C ASN A 234 9.21 -0.83 6.17
N PRO A 235 9.28 -0.48 4.87
CA PRO A 235 10.18 0.55 4.36
C PRO A 235 9.77 1.99 4.73
N GLU A 236 8.71 2.20 5.51
CA GLU A 236 8.43 3.46 6.20
C GLU A 236 9.01 3.51 7.62
N ALA A 237 9.42 2.38 8.18
CA ALA A 237 9.94 2.33 9.54
C ALA A 237 11.41 2.79 9.58
N MET A 238 11.70 3.76 10.46
CA MET A 238 13.05 4.33 10.59
C MET A 238 14.10 3.28 10.95
N GLU A 239 13.73 2.23 11.69
CA GLU A 239 14.62 1.13 12.04
C GLU A 239 15.15 0.42 10.78
N MET A 240 14.26 0.07 9.84
CA MET A 240 14.65 -0.54 8.57
C MET A 240 15.45 0.44 7.69
N LEU A 241 15.02 1.71 7.61
CA LEU A 241 15.68 2.73 6.82
C LEU A 241 17.11 3.02 7.32
N HIS A 242 17.31 3.09 8.64
CA HIS A 242 18.63 3.26 9.22
C HIS A 242 19.56 2.06 8.96
N ASP A 243 19.03 0.83 9.04
CA ASP A 243 19.79 -0.38 8.73
C ASP A 243 20.21 -0.41 7.24
N MET A 244 19.31 -0.02 6.34
CA MET A 244 19.61 0.18 4.92
C MET A 244 20.71 1.25 4.71
N ALA A 245 20.62 2.37 5.41
CA ALA A 245 21.58 3.46 5.36
C ALA A 245 23.00 3.01 5.81
N ASP A 246 23.07 2.26 6.89
CA ASP A 246 24.31 1.71 7.40
C ASP A 246 24.91 0.68 6.42
N ALA A 247 24.07 -0.18 5.82
CA ALA A 247 24.52 -1.14 4.82
C ALA A 247 25.08 -0.44 3.56
N VAL A 248 24.47 0.66 3.10
CA VAL A 248 24.98 1.48 2.00
C VAL A 248 26.36 2.05 2.35
N LYS A 249 26.49 2.69 3.52
CA LYS A 249 27.78 3.31 3.96
C LYS A 249 28.89 2.27 4.11
N GLN A 250 28.56 1.08 4.63
CA GLN A 250 29.55 0.00 4.83
C GLN A 250 29.98 -0.67 3.52
N SER A 251 29.06 -0.86 2.59
CA SER A 251 29.34 -1.55 1.33
C SER A 251 29.81 -0.62 0.21
N GLY A 252 29.57 0.68 0.32
CA GLY A 252 29.75 1.63 -0.77
C GLY A 252 28.77 1.36 -1.94
N ALA A 253 27.56 0.94 -1.64
CA ALA A 253 26.52 0.70 -2.63
C ALA A 253 26.00 2.01 -3.25
N ASP A 254 25.54 1.94 -4.49
CA ASP A 254 24.95 3.08 -5.20
C ASP A 254 23.59 3.49 -4.63
N LEU A 255 22.87 2.55 -4.01
CA LEU A 255 21.61 2.76 -3.30
C LEU A 255 21.22 1.52 -2.50
N ALA A 256 20.24 1.67 -1.63
CA ALA A 256 19.51 0.54 -1.06
C ALA A 256 18.04 0.56 -1.48
N ILE A 257 17.49 -0.63 -1.68
CA ILE A 257 16.06 -0.87 -1.97
C ILE A 257 15.53 -1.81 -0.92
N GLY A 258 14.45 -1.39 -0.22
CA GLY A 258 13.79 -2.16 0.82
C GLY A 258 12.34 -2.50 0.47
N PHE A 259 11.87 -3.66 0.92
CA PHE A 259 10.53 -4.17 0.66
C PHE A 259 9.80 -4.48 1.96
N ASP A 260 8.48 -4.35 1.96
CA ASP A 260 7.66 -4.81 3.08
C ASP A 260 7.38 -6.32 3.03
N GLY A 261 6.65 -6.81 4.01
CA GLY A 261 6.48 -8.24 4.26
C GLY A 261 5.87 -9.03 3.10
N ASP A 262 5.02 -8.42 2.28
CA ASP A 262 4.38 -9.04 1.11
C ASP A 262 4.75 -8.36 -0.23
N GLY A 263 5.74 -7.45 -0.20
CA GLY A 263 6.43 -6.94 -1.38
C GLY A 263 5.65 -6.00 -2.27
N ASP A 264 4.57 -5.40 -1.78
CA ASP A 264 3.82 -4.40 -2.55
C ASP A 264 4.31 -2.97 -2.32
N ARG A 265 5.24 -2.76 -1.34
CA ARG A 265 5.89 -1.49 -1.08
C ARG A 265 7.38 -1.53 -1.39
N CYS A 266 7.91 -0.34 -1.70
CA CYS A 266 9.34 -0.13 -1.94
C CYS A 266 9.81 1.15 -1.24
N GLY A 267 10.92 1.05 -0.50
CA GLY A 267 11.66 2.18 0.06
C GLY A 267 13.04 2.28 -0.55
N VAL A 268 13.60 3.48 -0.62
CA VAL A 268 14.92 3.75 -1.23
C VAL A 268 15.77 4.60 -0.28
N VAL A 269 17.02 4.22 -0.15
CA VAL A 269 18.08 5.01 0.51
C VAL A 269 19.15 5.30 -0.53
N ASP A 270 19.64 6.54 -0.56
CA ASP A 270 20.64 6.96 -1.55
C ASP A 270 22.07 6.49 -1.20
N ASN A 271 23.01 6.76 -2.11
CA ASN A 271 24.43 6.38 -1.98
C ASN A 271 25.16 7.05 -0.81
N THR A 272 24.61 8.08 -0.18
CA THR A 272 25.15 8.73 1.02
C THR A 272 24.60 8.14 2.31
N GLY A 273 23.56 7.31 2.19
CA GLY A 273 22.82 6.74 3.30
C GLY A 273 21.73 7.65 3.83
N ASP A 274 21.24 8.58 3.01
CA ASP A 274 20.06 9.39 3.33
C ASP A 274 18.80 8.72 2.78
N GLU A 275 17.74 8.70 3.58
CA GLU A 275 16.45 8.15 3.18
C GLU A 275 15.78 9.05 2.13
N ILE A 276 15.19 8.42 1.12
CA ILE A 276 14.32 9.10 0.17
C ILE A 276 12.88 8.67 0.46
N PHE A 277 12.12 9.54 1.12
CA PHE A 277 10.72 9.23 1.40
C PHE A 277 9.95 8.91 0.11
N ALA A 278 9.02 7.96 0.19
CA ALA A 278 8.37 7.36 -0.97
C ALA A 278 7.69 8.39 -1.89
N ASP A 279 7.11 9.45 -1.33
CA ASP A 279 6.52 10.53 -2.12
C ASP A 279 7.55 11.35 -2.90
N LYS A 280 8.77 11.54 -2.37
CA LYS A 280 9.88 12.19 -3.06
C LYS A 280 10.48 11.27 -4.14
N MET A 281 10.66 9.98 -3.82
CA MET A 281 11.08 8.98 -4.80
C MET A 281 10.09 8.90 -5.96
N GLY A 282 8.79 8.97 -5.67
CA GLY A 282 7.75 9.04 -6.68
C GLY A 282 7.89 10.25 -7.61
N VAL A 283 8.27 11.44 -7.10
CA VAL A 283 8.54 12.62 -7.95
C VAL A 283 9.78 12.39 -8.82
N ILE A 284 10.85 11.78 -8.29
CA ILE A 284 12.06 11.45 -9.08
C ILE A 284 11.69 10.52 -10.23
N MET A 285 10.91 9.46 -9.96
CA MET A 285 10.42 8.54 -10.99
C MET A 285 9.48 9.24 -11.98
N ALA A 286 8.58 10.09 -11.50
CA ALA A 286 7.66 10.83 -12.35
C ALA A 286 8.40 11.77 -13.32
N ARG A 287 9.51 12.42 -12.91
CA ARG A 287 10.39 13.22 -13.79
C ARG A 287 10.98 12.37 -14.91
N ASP A 288 11.45 11.17 -14.58
CA ASP A 288 12.01 10.25 -15.56
C ASP A 288 10.94 9.75 -16.54
N PHE A 289 9.77 9.36 -16.02
CA PHE A 289 8.63 8.97 -16.84
C PHE A 289 8.09 10.11 -17.70
N ALA A 290 8.08 11.35 -17.20
CA ALA A 290 7.64 12.51 -17.97
C ALA A 290 8.50 12.74 -19.23
N ALA A 291 9.80 12.48 -19.14
CA ALA A 291 10.71 12.56 -20.29
C ALA A 291 10.44 11.45 -21.32
N LEU A 292 10.05 10.26 -20.88
CA LEU A 292 9.76 9.10 -21.75
C LEU A 292 8.32 9.15 -22.30
N TYR A 293 7.38 9.66 -21.53
CA TYR A 293 5.94 9.67 -21.80
C TYR A 293 5.35 11.07 -21.53
N PRO A 294 5.65 12.07 -22.37
CA PRO A 294 5.13 13.42 -22.21
C PRO A 294 3.59 13.45 -22.24
N GLY A 295 2.99 14.34 -21.45
CA GLY A 295 1.54 14.47 -21.33
C GLY A 295 0.87 13.44 -20.44
N SER A 296 1.65 12.61 -19.72
CA SER A 296 1.11 11.59 -18.81
C SER A 296 0.38 12.20 -17.64
N THR A 297 -0.63 11.47 -17.16
CA THR A 297 -1.29 11.74 -15.89
C THR A 297 -0.68 10.85 -14.79
N PHE A 298 -0.44 11.45 -13.62
CA PHE A 298 -0.05 10.77 -12.40
C PHE A 298 -1.15 10.89 -11.36
N VAL A 299 -1.20 9.95 -10.43
CA VAL A 299 -2.07 10.02 -9.25
C VAL A 299 -1.18 10.05 -8.02
N ALA A 300 -1.40 10.97 -7.10
CA ALA A 300 -0.70 11.01 -5.82
C ALA A 300 -1.71 10.96 -4.67
N ASP A 301 -1.38 10.31 -3.55
CA ASP A 301 -2.26 10.36 -2.41
C ASP A 301 -2.24 11.75 -1.73
N VAL A 302 -3.32 12.09 -1.03
CA VAL A 302 -3.45 13.42 -0.41
C VAL A 302 -2.40 13.72 0.66
N LYS A 303 -1.65 12.74 1.15
CA LYS A 303 -0.53 12.92 2.08
C LYS A 303 0.80 13.22 1.39
N SER A 304 0.88 13.01 0.09
CA SER A 304 2.10 13.18 -0.69
C SER A 304 2.47 14.64 -0.89
N THR A 305 3.76 14.88 -1.14
CA THR A 305 4.35 16.21 -1.35
C THR A 305 3.63 17.05 -2.40
N GLY A 306 3.65 18.37 -2.23
CA GLY A 306 3.16 19.34 -3.20
C GLY A 306 3.97 19.40 -4.51
N LEU A 307 5.14 18.78 -4.55
CA LEU A 307 6.02 18.78 -5.72
C LEU A 307 5.37 18.16 -6.96
N TYR A 308 4.50 17.18 -6.82
CA TYR A 308 3.78 16.62 -7.97
C TYR A 308 3.01 17.68 -8.79
N ALA A 309 2.48 18.70 -8.14
CA ALA A 309 1.77 19.80 -8.81
C ALA A 309 2.68 21.00 -9.17
N SER A 310 3.81 21.18 -8.46
CA SER A 310 4.68 22.36 -8.62
C SER A 310 5.92 22.10 -9.48
N ASP A 311 6.32 20.84 -9.65
CA ASP A 311 7.59 20.45 -10.28
C ASP A 311 7.76 21.01 -11.70
N PRO A 312 8.88 21.70 -12.00
CA PRO A 312 9.11 22.33 -13.30
C PRO A 312 9.32 21.31 -14.43
N VAL A 313 9.88 20.12 -14.13
CA VAL A 313 10.11 19.08 -15.16
C VAL A 313 8.76 18.48 -15.58
N LEU A 314 7.90 18.14 -14.62
CA LEU A 314 6.56 17.64 -14.93
C LEU A 314 5.74 18.64 -15.76
N LYS A 315 5.79 19.94 -15.39
CA LYS A 315 5.14 21.01 -16.14
C LYS A 315 5.68 21.17 -17.56
N ALA A 316 7.02 21.14 -17.71
CA ALA A 316 7.67 21.26 -19.02
C ALA A 316 7.27 20.14 -19.99
N HIS A 317 6.96 18.95 -19.47
CA HIS A 317 6.47 17.80 -20.25
C HIS A 317 4.94 17.72 -20.33
N ASN A 318 4.20 18.75 -19.90
CA ASN A 318 2.73 18.80 -19.87
C ASN A 318 2.08 17.66 -19.09
N CYS A 319 2.75 17.13 -18.07
CA CYS A 319 2.19 16.12 -17.21
C CYS A 319 1.22 16.75 -16.20
N THR A 320 0.22 15.97 -15.78
CA THR A 320 -0.78 16.37 -14.79
C THR A 320 -0.76 15.43 -13.59
N THR A 321 -1.17 15.92 -12.44
CA THR A 321 -1.30 15.09 -11.24
C THR A 321 -2.67 15.28 -10.60
N ASP A 322 -3.33 14.16 -10.30
CA ASP A 322 -4.57 14.09 -9.55
C ASP A 322 -4.28 13.65 -8.12
N TYR A 323 -4.66 14.45 -7.12
CA TYR A 323 -4.54 14.06 -5.71
C TYR A 323 -5.77 13.28 -5.29
N TRP A 324 -5.55 12.06 -4.78
CA TRP A 324 -6.63 11.12 -4.48
C TRP A 324 -6.57 10.53 -3.08
N LYS A 325 -7.58 9.72 -2.75
CA LYS A 325 -7.68 9.02 -1.46
C LYS A 325 -6.48 8.12 -1.21
N THR A 326 -5.94 8.19 0.01
CA THR A 326 -4.95 7.22 0.49
C THR A 326 -5.58 5.84 0.63
N GLY A 327 -4.87 4.81 0.20
CA GLY A 327 -5.24 3.40 0.30
C GLY A 327 -5.11 2.68 -1.04
N HIS A 328 -4.39 1.55 -1.02
CA HIS A 328 -3.96 0.85 -2.25
C HIS A 328 -5.11 0.51 -3.21
N SER A 329 -6.30 0.18 -2.71
CA SER A 329 -7.45 -0.12 -3.57
C SER A 329 -8.01 1.15 -4.24
N TYR A 330 -8.07 2.27 -3.50
CA TYR A 330 -8.50 3.56 -4.06
C TYR A 330 -7.54 4.05 -5.13
N MET A 331 -6.24 3.94 -4.89
CA MET A 331 -5.22 4.35 -5.84
C MET A 331 -5.21 3.51 -7.11
N LYS A 332 -5.28 2.17 -6.99
CA LYS A 332 -5.42 1.27 -8.16
C LYS A 332 -6.60 1.65 -9.04
N ARG A 333 -7.77 1.83 -8.41
CA ARG A 333 -9.00 2.20 -9.11
C ARG A 333 -8.85 3.54 -9.80
N ARG A 334 -8.26 4.53 -9.13
CA ARG A 334 -8.09 5.86 -9.72
C ARG A 334 -7.09 5.89 -10.87
N VAL A 335 -5.96 5.17 -10.74
CA VAL A 335 -5.00 4.99 -11.83
C VAL A 335 -5.69 4.36 -13.06
N HIS A 336 -6.49 3.33 -12.83
CA HIS A 336 -7.25 2.66 -13.90
C HIS A 336 -8.31 3.58 -14.54
N GLU A 337 -9.12 4.27 -13.72
CA GLU A 337 -10.19 5.19 -14.20
C GLU A 337 -9.65 6.32 -15.08
N LEU A 338 -8.48 6.87 -14.72
CA LEU A 338 -7.87 7.98 -15.47
C LEU A 338 -6.98 7.52 -16.63
N GLY A 339 -6.69 6.22 -16.75
CA GLY A 339 -5.64 5.74 -17.62
C GLY A 339 -4.28 6.36 -17.26
N ALA A 340 -4.06 6.64 -15.96
CA ALA A 340 -2.85 7.27 -15.49
C ALA A 340 -1.65 6.34 -15.66
N LEU A 341 -0.48 6.91 -15.99
CA LEU A 341 0.75 6.15 -16.19
C LEU A 341 1.28 5.56 -14.86
N ALA A 342 1.15 6.32 -13.78
CA ALA A 342 1.55 5.84 -12.44
C ALA A 342 0.73 6.49 -11.33
N GLY A 343 0.63 5.75 -10.20
CA GLY A 343 0.14 6.24 -8.92
C GLY A 343 1.22 6.12 -7.84
N PHE A 344 1.21 7.05 -6.87
CA PHE A 344 2.22 7.15 -5.82
C PHE A 344 1.57 7.41 -4.46
N GLU A 345 1.87 6.58 -3.48
CA GLU A 345 1.49 6.82 -2.09
C GLU A 345 2.70 7.11 -1.22
N LYS A 346 2.53 8.03 -0.27
CA LYS A 346 3.58 8.33 0.73
C LYS A 346 3.99 7.09 1.54
N SER A 347 3.13 6.09 1.61
CA SER A 347 3.38 4.81 2.30
C SER A 347 4.26 3.81 1.52
N GLY A 348 4.78 4.17 0.35
CA GLY A 348 5.66 3.31 -0.45
C GLY A 348 4.94 2.37 -1.41
N HIS A 349 3.63 2.49 -1.61
CA HIS A 349 2.93 1.84 -2.70
C HIS A 349 3.08 2.64 -3.99
N TYR A 350 3.43 1.95 -5.08
CA TYR A 350 3.57 2.52 -6.41
C TYR A 350 2.80 1.66 -7.41
N PHE A 351 1.94 2.32 -8.19
CA PHE A 351 1.01 1.69 -9.13
C PHE A 351 1.45 2.06 -10.56
N LEU A 352 2.36 1.28 -11.11
CA LEU A 352 2.86 1.52 -12.47
C LEU A 352 1.93 0.86 -13.49
N SER A 353 1.57 1.56 -14.56
CA SER A 353 0.55 1.14 -15.52
C SER A 353 1.02 1.34 -16.98
N GLY A 354 0.20 0.93 -17.93
CA GLY A 354 0.52 1.04 -19.36
C GLY A 354 1.80 0.27 -19.72
N ASP A 355 2.73 0.95 -20.39
CA ASP A 355 3.98 0.33 -20.86
C ASP A 355 4.98 0.03 -19.74
N ILE A 356 4.79 0.62 -18.54
CA ILE A 356 5.70 0.46 -17.40
C ILE A 356 5.20 -0.48 -16.32
N GLY A 357 3.96 -0.99 -16.44
CA GLY A 357 3.38 -1.90 -15.45
C GLY A 357 1.95 -2.28 -15.73
N ARG A 358 1.32 -2.98 -14.81
CA ARG A 358 -0.02 -3.54 -14.97
C ARG A 358 -1.10 -2.85 -14.13
N GLY A 359 -0.77 -1.74 -13.44
CA GLY A 359 -1.71 -0.93 -12.67
C GLY A 359 -1.93 -1.37 -11.22
N TYR A 360 -1.29 -2.45 -10.76
CA TYR A 360 -1.28 -2.83 -9.35
C TYR A 360 0.01 -2.37 -8.64
N ASP A 361 -0.03 -2.30 -7.30
CA ASP A 361 1.10 -1.97 -6.46
C ASP A 361 2.14 -3.10 -6.46
N CYS A 362 3.40 -2.76 -6.75
CA CYS A 362 4.46 -3.74 -6.92
C CYS A 362 5.84 -3.17 -6.56
N GLY A 363 6.34 -3.47 -5.36
CA GLY A 363 7.67 -3.06 -4.92
C GLY A 363 8.78 -3.60 -5.82
N MET A 364 8.66 -4.83 -6.31
CA MET A 364 9.65 -5.43 -7.21
C MET A 364 9.73 -4.71 -8.57
N ARG A 365 8.60 -4.30 -9.14
CA ARG A 365 8.57 -3.51 -10.39
C ARG A 365 9.24 -2.15 -10.16
N VAL A 366 8.97 -1.50 -9.02
CA VAL A 366 9.61 -0.25 -8.64
C VAL A 366 11.12 -0.41 -8.54
N ALA A 367 11.62 -1.48 -7.93
CA ALA A 367 13.04 -1.76 -7.84
C ALA A 367 13.70 -1.83 -9.23
N VAL A 368 13.07 -2.51 -10.18
CA VAL A 368 13.53 -2.56 -11.58
C VAL A 368 13.51 -1.18 -12.23
N GLU A 369 12.44 -0.39 -12.06
CA GLU A 369 12.33 0.95 -12.66
C GLU A 369 13.32 1.95 -12.02
N VAL A 370 13.61 1.84 -10.72
CA VAL A 370 14.67 2.63 -10.05
C VAL A 370 16.05 2.28 -10.64
N CYS A 371 16.33 1.00 -10.86
CA CYS A 371 17.58 0.59 -11.52
C CYS A 371 17.66 1.08 -12.98
N LYS A 372 16.55 1.05 -13.73
CA LYS A 372 16.47 1.63 -15.09
C LYS A 372 16.69 3.14 -15.08
N LEU A 373 16.14 3.85 -14.09
CA LEU A 373 16.34 5.28 -13.91
C LEU A 373 17.84 5.58 -13.68
N MET A 374 18.51 4.82 -12.81
CA MET A 374 19.96 4.95 -12.59
C MET A 374 20.78 4.62 -13.85
N ASP A 375 20.36 3.64 -14.62
CA ASP A 375 21.05 3.26 -15.87
C ASP A 375 20.91 4.35 -16.96
N ARG A 376 19.74 5.02 -17.03
CA ARG A 376 19.51 6.17 -17.92
C ARG A 376 20.25 7.46 -17.50
N ASN A 377 20.70 7.53 -16.24
CA ASN A 377 21.42 8.68 -15.69
C ASN A 377 22.84 8.29 -15.22
N PRO A 378 23.74 7.82 -16.11
CA PRO A 378 25.01 7.23 -15.71
C PRO A 378 25.96 8.21 -15.03
N ASP A 379 25.80 9.51 -15.25
CA ASP A 379 26.64 10.59 -14.69
C ASP A 379 26.08 11.16 -13.37
N LYS A 380 24.99 10.58 -12.83
CA LYS A 380 24.35 11.01 -11.60
C LYS A 380 24.24 9.88 -10.59
N SER A 381 24.50 10.20 -9.33
CA SER A 381 24.17 9.36 -8.20
C SER A 381 22.69 9.47 -7.82
N MET A 382 22.20 8.58 -6.96
CA MET A 382 20.82 8.69 -6.43
C MET A 382 20.67 9.96 -5.56
N SER A 383 21.71 10.36 -4.82
CA SER A 383 21.71 11.63 -4.07
C SER A 383 21.64 12.85 -4.99
N ASP A 384 22.34 12.86 -6.15
CA ASP A 384 22.21 13.95 -7.13
C ASP A 384 20.79 14.09 -7.66
N LEU A 385 20.11 12.96 -7.91
CA LEU A 385 18.71 12.96 -8.36
C LEU A 385 17.75 13.48 -7.27
N LYS A 386 18.00 13.11 -6.01
CA LYS A 386 17.26 13.62 -4.83
C LYS A 386 17.48 15.12 -4.66
N ASP A 387 18.72 15.57 -4.69
CA ASP A 387 19.11 16.97 -4.46
C ASP A 387 18.66 17.91 -5.59
N ALA A 388 18.37 17.35 -6.77
CA ALA A 388 17.73 18.10 -7.86
C ALA A 388 16.25 18.41 -7.62
N LEU A 389 15.60 17.81 -6.62
CA LEU A 389 14.25 18.21 -6.19
C LEU A 389 14.29 19.55 -5.45
N GLN A 390 13.22 20.32 -5.58
CA GLN A 390 13.04 21.48 -4.71
C GLN A 390 12.96 21.00 -3.26
N LYS A 391 13.75 21.61 -2.39
CA LYS A 391 13.69 21.33 -0.96
C LYS A 391 12.32 21.74 -0.41
N THR A 392 11.72 20.90 0.41
CA THR A 392 10.49 21.19 1.15
C THR A 392 10.67 20.81 2.61
N TYR A 393 9.89 21.42 3.46
CA TYR A 393 9.87 21.21 4.90
C TYR A 393 8.51 20.65 5.26
N THR A 394 8.45 19.45 5.82
CA THR A 394 7.21 18.72 6.11
C THR A 394 7.16 18.28 7.56
N THR A 395 5.97 18.30 8.16
CA THR A 395 5.76 17.64 9.45
C THR A 395 5.83 16.12 9.28
N PRO A 396 6.18 15.38 10.34
CA PRO A 396 5.78 13.98 10.41
C PRO A 396 4.25 13.86 10.29
N THR A 397 3.75 12.66 10.12
CA THR A 397 2.31 12.40 10.24
C THR A 397 1.93 12.57 11.71
N LEU A 398 1.10 13.56 12.01
CA LEU A 398 0.61 13.87 13.36
C LEU A 398 -0.78 13.30 13.54
N SER A 399 -1.08 12.71 14.68
CA SER A 399 -2.32 11.96 14.91
C SER A 399 -3.03 12.43 16.19
N PRO A 400 -3.78 13.56 16.16
CA PRO A 400 -4.56 13.96 17.32
C PRO A 400 -5.69 12.95 17.57
N PHE A 401 -5.88 12.57 18.83
CA PHE A 401 -6.94 11.64 19.22
C PHE A 401 -8.31 12.21 18.85
N CYS A 402 -9.17 11.37 18.28
CA CYS A 402 -10.59 11.65 18.07
C CYS A 402 -11.37 10.32 18.06
N PRO A 403 -12.40 10.16 18.91
CA PRO A 403 -13.13 8.91 19.01
C PRO A 403 -13.66 8.40 17.67
N ASP A 404 -13.59 7.09 17.42
CA ASP A 404 -13.96 6.47 16.15
C ASP A 404 -15.38 6.83 15.67
N LEU A 405 -16.33 6.94 16.59
CA LEU A 405 -17.73 7.26 16.27
C LEU A 405 -17.96 8.75 15.95
N GLU A 406 -16.99 9.62 16.30
CA GLU A 406 -17.12 11.08 16.24
C GLU A 406 -16.19 11.71 15.19
N LYS A 407 -15.11 11.03 14.83
CA LYS A 407 -14.05 11.60 13.97
C LYS A 407 -14.53 12.06 12.59
N TYR A 408 -15.50 11.38 12.01
CA TYR A 408 -16.05 11.77 10.70
C TYR A 408 -16.92 13.03 10.80
N GLU A 409 -17.76 13.13 11.83
CA GLU A 409 -18.57 14.33 12.09
C GLU A 409 -17.67 15.54 12.45
N ALA A 410 -16.65 15.32 13.27
CA ALA A 410 -15.67 16.37 13.59
C ALA A 410 -14.94 16.83 12.33
N LEU A 411 -14.52 15.90 11.47
CA LEU A 411 -13.87 16.22 10.21
C LEU A 411 -14.77 17.04 9.27
N GLU A 412 -16.04 16.68 9.13
CA GLU A 412 -17.01 17.45 8.30
C GLU A 412 -17.11 18.91 8.78
N LYS A 413 -17.16 19.14 10.09
CA LYS A 413 -17.17 20.50 10.66
C LYS A 413 -15.86 21.24 10.40
N ILE A 414 -14.71 20.58 10.54
CA ILE A 414 -13.39 21.16 10.22
C ILE A 414 -13.32 21.55 8.73
N ILE A 415 -13.80 20.70 7.83
CA ILE A 415 -13.85 21.01 6.40
C ILE A 415 -14.69 22.25 6.15
N ALA A 416 -15.89 22.33 6.73
CA ALA A 416 -16.75 23.50 6.60
C ALA A 416 -16.10 24.78 7.14
N ASP A 417 -15.42 24.72 8.29
CA ASP A 417 -14.67 25.84 8.85
C ASP A 417 -13.53 26.30 7.93
N LEU A 418 -12.78 25.36 7.33
CA LEU A 418 -11.72 25.66 6.36
C LEU A 418 -12.26 26.31 5.08
N GLU A 419 -13.40 25.82 4.58
CA GLU A 419 -14.05 26.42 3.40
C GLU A 419 -14.53 27.84 3.67
N VAL A 420 -15.10 28.12 4.85
CA VAL A 420 -15.49 29.48 5.28
C VAL A 420 -14.23 30.34 5.40
N HIS A 421 -13.18 29.86 6.10
CA HIS A 421 -11.93 30.57 6.27
C HIS A 421 -11.30 30.96 4.90
N ALA A 422 -11.29 30.06 3.94
CA ALA A 422 -10.80 30.32 2.59
C ALA A 422 -11.66 31.37 1.84
N LYS A 423 -13.00 31.28 1.93
CA LYS A 423 -13.93 32.24 1.29
C LYS A 423 -13.79 33.67 1.86
N GLU A 424 -13.46 33.79 3.13
CA GLU A 424 -13.23 35.08 3.81
C GLU A 424 -11.82 35.65 3.55
N GLY A 425 -11.01 34.96 2.73
CA GLY A 425 -9.64 35.38 2.41
C GLY A 425 -8.63 35.05 3.51
N GLY A 426 -8.97 34.09 4.38
CA GLY A 426 -8.09 33.61 5.43
C GLY A 426 -6.83 32.94 4.90
N THR A 427 -5.83 32.84 5.75
CA THR A 427 -4.51 32.31 5.42
C THR A 427 -4.12 31.16 6.35
N LEU A 428 -3.20 30.32 5.89
CA LEU A 428 -2.46 29.35 6.73
C LEU A 428 -0.97 29.66 6.59
N GLY A 429 -0.29 29.94 7.70
CA GLY A 429 1.11 30.37 7.69
C GLY A 429 1.33 31.69 6.90
N GLY A 430 0.32 32.55 6.86
CA GLY A 430 0.37 33.79 6.08
C GLY A 430 0.12 33.62 4.58
N GLN A 431 -0.07 32.40 4.08
CA GLN A 431 -0.34 32.09 2.68
C GLN A 431 -1.84 31.88 2.43
N LYS A 432 -2.37 32.46 1.35
CA LYS A 432 -3.77 32.26 0.97
C LYS A 432 -4.03 30.83 0.52
N ILE A 433 -5.22 30.33 0.88
CA ILE A 433 -5.71 29.03 0.40
C ILE A 433 -6.17 29.20 -1.06
N LYS A 434 -5.48 28.51 -1.96
CA LYS A 434 -5.78 28.51 -3.38
C LYS A 434 -6.93 27.56 -3.72
N GLU A 435 -6.93 26.37 -3.09
CA GLU A 435 -7.86 25.28 -3.35
C GLU A 435 -7.95 24.36 -2.14
N ILE A 436 -9.11 23.76 -1.91
CA ILE A 436 -9.31 22.70 -0.92
C ILE A 436 -9.76 21.43 -1.64
N VAL A 437 -8.93 20.39 -1.62
CA VAL A 437 -9.25 19.07 -2.15
C VAL A 437 -9.88 18.24 -1.02
N THR A 438 -11.17 17.92 -1.18
CA THR A 438 -11.96 17.25 -0.11
C THR A 438 -12.19 15.76 -0.36
N VAL A 439 -11.47 15.15 -1.26
CA VAL A 439 -11.64 13.74 -1.64
C VAL A 439 -11.35 12.76 -0.50
N ASN A 440 -10.48 13.14 0.45
CA ASN A 440 -10.17 12.37 1.65
C ASN A 440 -9.77 13.31 2.81
N GLY A 441 -10.74 13.94 3.44
CA GLY A 441 -10.54 15.05 4.37
C GLY A 441 -10.42 16.38 3.65
N ALA A 442 -9.62 17.31 4.17
CA ALA A 442 -9.33 18.59 3.54
C ALA A 442 -7.82 18.74 3.32
N ARG A 443 -7.38 18.77 2.06
CA ARG A 443 -6.04 19.20 1.67
C ARG A 443 -6.14 20.62 1.14
N CYS A 444 -5.73 21.59 1.96
CA CYS A 444 -5.63 23.00 1.59
C CYS A 444 -4.33 23.23 0.80
N GLN A 445 -4.42 23.54 -0.47
CA GLN A 445 -3.28 23.97 -1.30
C GLN A 445 -3.12 25.47 -1.16
N LEU A 446 -1.89 25.95 -0.94
CA LEU A 446 -1.55 27.34 -0.74
C LEU A 446 -0.96 27.98 -2.00
N GLU A 447 -1.03 29.32 -2.13
CA GLU A 447 -0.58 30.02 -3.33
C GLU A 447 0.92 29.84 -3.63
N ASN A 448 1.77 29.72 -2.60
CA ASN A 448 3.20 29.49 -2.75
C ASN A 448 3.60 28.01 -3.01
N GLY A 449 2.63 27.10 -3.07
CA GLY A 449 2.85 25.66 -3.23
C GLY A 449 2.95 24.87 -1.93
N GLY A 450 2.88 25.52 -0.76
CA GLY A 450 2.67 24.88 0.53
C GLY A 450 1.30 24.23 0.62
N TRP A 451 1.10 23.33 1.57
CA TRP A 451 -0.20 22.71 1.79
C TRP A 451 -0.37 22.22 3.24
N ALA A 452 -1.63 22.02 3.61
CA ALA A 452 -2.04 21.49 4.90
C ALA A 452 -3.14 20.43 4.71
N LEU A 453 -3.05 19.31 5.42
CA LEU A 453 -4.03 18.23 5.37
C LEU A 453 -4.59 17.94 6.75
N VAL A 454 -5.90 17.75 6.83
CA VAL A 454 -6.59 17.07 7.93
C VAL A 454 -7.55 16.02 7.38
N ARG A 455 -7.50 14.79 7.89
CA ARG A 455 -8.41 13.70 7.51
C ARG A 455 -8.68 12.75 8.68
N ALA A 456 -9.74 11.95 8.60
CA ALA A 456 -9.96 10.86 9.54
C ALA A 456 -9.02 9.68 9.22
N SER A 457 -8.47 9.05 10.26
CA SER A 457 -7.74 7.80 10.12
C SER A 457 -8.73 6.65 9.81
N SER A 458 -8.40 5.80 8.84
CA SER A 458 -9.21 4.61 8.52
C SER A 458 -9.05 3.47 9.55
N ASN A 459 -7.96 3.50 10.33
CA ASN A 459 -7.53 2.35 11.13
C ASN A 459 -7.48 2.61 12.65
N THR A 460 -7.46 3.89 13.07
CA THR A 460 -7.27 4.29 14.47
C THR A 460 -8.26 5.39 14.87
N PRO A 461 -8.55 5.58 16.17
CA PRO A 461 -9.43 6.62 16.68
C PRO A 461 -8.73 8.00 16.70
N ASN A 462 -8.29 8.45 15.54
CA ASN A 462 -7.50 9.68 15.38
C ASN A 462 -7.91 10.43 14.11
N LEU A 463 -7.62 11.73 14.08
CA LEU A 463 -7.39 12.42 12.81
C LEU A 463 -5.93 12.23 12.37
N VAL A 464 -5.63 12.63 11.15
CA VAL A 464 -4.30 12.66 10.55
C VAL A 464 -4.06 14.07 10.06
N VAL A 465 -2.97 14.69 10.51
CA VAL A 465 -2.57 16.05 10.15
C VAL A 465 -1.16 16.04 9.57
N VAL A 466 -0.97 16.68 8.42
CA VAL A 466 0.34 16.86 7.76
C VAL A 466 0.37 18.24 7.15
N THR A 467 1.50 18.93 7.27
CA THR A 467 1.74 20.20 6.59
C THR A 467 3.09 20.22 5.90
N GLU A 468 3.18 20.94 4.80
CA GLU A 468 4.43 21.12 4.05
C GLU A 468 4.55 22.57 3.57
N SER A 469 5.77 23.13 3.67
CA SER A 469 6.15 24.40 3.07
C SER A 469 7.34 24.21 2.11
N PRO A 470 7.35 24.88 0.95
CA PRO A 470 8.51 24.95 0.08
C PRO A 470 9.57 25.97 0.52
N GLU A 471 9.25 26.82 1.50
CA GLU A 471 10.08 27.98 1.89
C GLU A 471 10.97 27.69 3.11
N SER A 472 10.37 27.29 4.23
CA SER A 472 11.10 27.10 5.48
C SER A 472 10.38 26.22 6.50
N ASP A 473 11.15 25.70 7.48
CA ASP A 473 10.60 25.02 8.66
C ASP A 473 9.70 25.96 9.48
N ALA A 474 10.07 27.24 9.59
CA ALA A 474 9.27 28.24 10.31
C ALA A 474 7.89 28.45 9.67
N GLU A 475 7.83 28.52 8.33
CA GLU A 475 6.54 28.63 7.63
C GLU A 475 5.72 27.34 7.76
N MET A 476 6.34 26.17 7.63
CA MET A 476 5.66 24.89 7.83
C MET A 476 5.00 24.81 9.22
N ARG A 477 5.71 25.24 10.28
CA ARG A 477 5.16 25.31 11.65
C ARG A 477 4.04 26.34 11.78
N ALA A 478 4.15 27.49 11.09
CA ALA A 478 3.09 28.49 11.07
C ALA A 478 1.82 27.95 10.37
N ILE A 479 1.97 27.23 9.25
CA ILE A 479 0.86 26.55 8.56
C ILE A 479 0.19 25.54 9.50
N PHE A 480 0.99 24.75 10.21
CA PHE A 480 0.47 23.79 11.19
C PHE A 480 -0.30 24.50 12.31
N SER A 481 0.27 25.55 12.90
CA SER A 481 -0.35 26.30 14.01
C SER A 481 -1.72 26.88 13.62
N ASP A 482 -1.83 27.46 12.41
CA ASP A 482 -3.08 28.02 11.93
C ASP A 482 -4.13 26.94 11.65
N LEU A 483 -3.72 25.79 11.06
CA LEU A 483 -4.59 24.64 10.85
C LEU A 483 -5.05 24.05 12.17
N ASP A 484 -4.14 23.86 13.14
CA ASP A 484 -4.47 23.32 14.46
C ASP A 484 -5.46 24.20 15.22
N ALA A 485 -5.32 25.52 15.14
CA ALA A 485 -6.29 26.44 15.72
C ALA A 485 -7.71 26.28 15.17
N ILE A 486 -7.87 25.80 13.93
CA ILE A 486 -9.17 25.45 13.36
C ILE A 486 -9.63 24.07 13.84
N ILE A 487 -8.74 23.09 13.86
CA ILE A 487 -9.02 21.70 14.32
C ILE A 487 -9.50 21.71 15.78
N GLN A 488 -8.82 22.45 16.66
CA GLN A 488 -9.09 22.51 18.09
C GLN A 488 -10.40 23.24 18.46
N ARG A 489 -11.11 23.81 17.49
CA ARG A 489 -12.48 24.31 17.73
C ARG A 489 -13.48 23.18 17.99
N GLN A 490 -13.14 21.94 17.59
CA GLN A 490 -13.98 20.77 17.84
C GLN A 490 -13.70 20.21 19.24
N PRO A 491 -14.74 20.00 20.09
CA PRO A 491 -14.57 19.69 21.52
C PRO A 491 -14.04 18.28 21.80
N ASN A 492 -14.05 17.39 20.82
CA ASN A 492 -13.67 15.98 20.94
C ASN A 492 -12.28 15.67 20.32
N ILE A 493 -11.51 16.72 20.01
CA ILE A 493 -10.11 16.56 19.59
C ILE A 493 -9.22 16.56 20.82
N GLY A 494 -8.46 15.48 20.97
CA GLY A 494 -7.50 15.28 22.06
C GLY A 494 -6.07 15.63 21.67
N GLU A 495 -5.15 15.12 22.49
CA GLU A 495 -3.72 15.37 22.31
C GLU A 495 -3.19 14.69 21.04
N TYR A 496 -2.12 15.26 20.50
CA TYR A 496 -1.35 14.68 19.41
C TYR A 496 -0.45 13.55 19.94
N ASP A 497 -0.21 12.53 19.11
CA ASP A 497 0.69 11.42 19.39
C ASP A 497 2.18 11.87 19.50
N GLN A 498 2.52 12.99 18.89
CA GLN A 498 3.85 13.60 18.92
C GLN A 498 3.80 15.11 18.67
N MET A 499 4.86 15.80 19.04
CA MET A 499 5.04 17.25 18.84
C MET A 499 5.97 17.52 17.67
N ILE A 500 5.87 18.74 17.06
CA ILE A 500 6.77 19.21 15.99
C ILE A 500 7.73 20.28 16.50
#